data_e7a61df9349217906d5c1e5ba7244781
#
_entry.id   e7a61df9349217906d5c1e5ba7244781
#
_cell.length_a   1.000
_cell.length_b   1.000
_cell.length_c   1.000
_cell.angle_alpha   90.00
_cell.angle_beta   90.00
_cell.angle_gamma   90.00
#
_symmetry.space_group_name_H-M   'P 1'
#
loop_
_entity.id
_entity.type
_entity.pdbx_description
1 polymer ?
#
loop_
_entity_poly.entity_id
_entity_poly.type
_entity_poly.pdbx_seq_one_letter_code
_entity_poly.pdbx_strand_id
1 'polypeptide(L)'
;MTPKSSLALARPHPAFLELALIALLFVFSFSANSQTIESPSRPARSGNRVISGVVQNAKTGLPLEEADVTLTEPGSNTVVAATTSSDGGQFSFSNLADGKYSLRASHRGYIPAAFQDHDGYSTAIVTGQDQITTGLRLTLAPQGVLLGTVSEDSGDPVPKARVSLYRVQHLNGIEKTTRNGETTTDDLGNYEFPNLAPGNYYVVVLAQPWYATHPQLSGKADNSRPRSPLDVAYPITYYADVTDSNAATPIPVSAGERISVNFALHPVPAVHLIVQVPKSANNGFINFPQVRQDVFGSTEMASPTSTGYIDTQPGATFTVVELNGLAPGHYEVELGSNQGSTGRVAALDAAASAETVDLATAGQSLPELTGKLILSSAEQGAVPKDLNISLKPREGDSWNNGRVEPDGSFHMQGLHPGTYDVLVNAPNTVYAVRRIAAKGAKVSGSTITVGSDPIDLTLSITQSSATVMGFAKSNGKPAPGVFVLLVPAHFAADSPLPETDQSDSDGSFEFARVPPGEYNLIAIQEGWTLDWGRPEVLNGYLAKGQRVTIAAQAKEINLKDPIETQPK
;
A
#
# COMPACT_ATOMS: atom_id res chain seq x y z
N MET A 1 22.53 64.16 56.68
CA MET A 1 22.38 64.80 55.34
C MET A 1 21.99 63.74 54.33
N THR A 2 20.71 63.62 54.02
CA THR A 2 20.13 62.73 53.05
C THR A 2 19.55 63.59 51.93
N PRO A 3 19.79 63.25 50.64
CA PRO A 3 19.00 63.86 49.59
C PRO A 3 17.84 62.90 49.19
N LYS A 4 16.66 63.51 49.12
CA LYS A 4 15.40 62.95 48.61
C LYS A 4 15.50 62.76 47.11
N SER A 5 15.17 61.58 46.58
CA SER A 5 14.90 61.32 45.17
C SER A 5 13.40 61.29 44.93
N SER A 6 12.88 62.22 44.13
CA SER A 6 11.51 62.33 43.69
C SER A 6 11.23 61.35 42.56
N LEU A 7 10.28 60.44 42.71
CA LEU A 7 9.69 59.64 41.62
C LEU A 7 8.79 60.51 40.79
N ALA A 8 9.10 60.72 39.51
CA ALA A 8 8.22 61.32 38.54
C ALA A 8 7.36 60.24 37.89
N LEU A 9 6.04 60.29 38.09
CA LEU A 9 5.05 59.49 37.34
C LEU A 9 4.99 59.98 35.91
N ALA A 10 5.41 59.13 34.97
CA ALA A 10 5.21 59.33 33.54
C ALA A 10 3.75 59.05 33.17
N ARG A 11 3.07 60.03 32.58
CA ARG A 11 1.73 59.91 32.01
C ARG A 11 1.81 59.08 30.72
N PRO A 12 0.91 58.10 30.46
CA PRO A 12 0.91 57.35 29.22
C PRO A 12 0.46 58.21 28.02
N HIS A 13 1.16 58.08 26.94
CA HIS A 13 0.88 58.73 25.66
C HIS A 13 -0.46 58.23 25.05
N PRO A 14 -1.27 59.09 24.39
CA PRO A 14 -2.57 58.71 23.83
C PRO A 14 -2.50 57.72 22.66
N ALA A 15 -1.35 57.45 22.09
CA ALA A 15 -1.15 56.49 20.99
C ALA A 15 -1.40 55.03 21.39
N PHE A 16 -1.37 54.66 22.67
CA PHE A 16 -1.67 53.27 23.09
C PHE A 16 -3.16 52.95 23.21
N LEU A 17 -4.02 53.94 23.30
CA LEU A 17 -5.45 53.72 23.38
C LEU A 17 -6.08 53.42 21.99
N GLU A 18 -5.54 53.97 20.91
CA GLU A 18 -6.05 53.70 19.55
C GLU A 18 -5.63 52.32 19.04
N LEU A 19 -4.45 51.77 19.43
CA LEU A 19 -4.08 50.42 19.05
C LEU A 19 -4.90 49.34 19.76
N ALA A 20 -5.37 49.59 20.96
CA ALA A 20 -6.23 48.67 21.72
C ALA A 20 -7.65 48.62 21.14
N LEU A 21 -8.16 49.75 20.60
CA LEU A 21 -9.48 49.80 19.97
C LEU A 21 -9.51 49.17 18.57
N ILE A 22 -8.42 49.26 17.80
CA ILE A 22 -8.26 48.59 16.50
C ILE A 22 -8.09 47.07 16.67
N ALA A 23 -7.42 46.60 17.71
CA ALA A 23 -7.34 45.17 18.02
C ALA A 23 -8.68 44.56 18.44
N LEU A 24 -9.55 45.35 19.12
CA LEU A 24 -10.92 44.91 19.53
C LEU A 24 -11.90 44.86 18.35
N LEU A 25 -11.73 45.70 17.32
CA LEU A 25 -12.55 45.69 16.12
C LEU A 25 -12.18 44.57 15.12
N PHE A 26 -10.94 44.01 15.19
CA PHE A 26 -10.53 42.87 14.36
C PHE A 26 -10.95 41.50 14.91
N VAL A 27 -11.33 41.40 16.18
CA VAL A 27 -11.79 40.14 16.79
C VAL A 27 -13.27 39.82 16.49
N PHE A 28 -14.05 40.81 16.05
CA PHE A 28 -15.48 40.63 15.79
C PHE A 28 -15.88 40.47 14.30
N SER A 29 -14.91 40.34 13.39
CA SER A 29 -15.19 40.21 11.94
C SER A 29 -14.89 38.86 11.35
N PHE A 30 -14.62 37.82 12.14
CA PHE A 30 -14.62 36.43 11.70
C PHE A 30 -15.94 35.74 12.08
N SER A 31 -17.04 36.27 11.54
CA SER A 31 -18.19 35.42 11.30
C SER A 31 -17.79 34.49 10.18
N ALA A 32 -17.33 33.29 10.54
CA ALA A 32 -17.16 32.20 9.61
C ALA A 32 -18.51 31.85 9.00
N ASN A 33 -18.83 32.45 7.84
CA ASN A 33 -19.72 31.81 6.91
C ASN A 33 -19.01 30.53 6.47
N SER A 34 -19.25 29.44 7.20
CA SER A 34 -19.10 28.12 6.65
C SER A 34 -20.18 28.00 5.56
N GLN A 35 -19.86 28.47 4.36
CA GLN A 35 -20.53 27.99 3.18
C GLN A 35 -20.13 26.52 3.08
N THR A 36 -21.01 25.65 3.55
CA THR A 36 -21.10 24.30 3.05
C THR A 36 -21.17 24.43 1.54
N ILE A 37 -20.09 24.14 0.84
CA ILE A 37 -20.12 23.88 -0.59
C ILE A 37 -20.95 22.61 -0.69
N GLU A 38 -22.26 22.74 -0.81
CA GLU A 38 -23.10 21.69 -1.34
C GLU A 38 -22.59 21.46 -2.76
N SER A 39 -21.80 20.41 -2.95
CA SER A 39 -21.57 19.88 -4.27
C SER A 39 -22.94 19.67 -4.89
N PRO A 40 -23.20 20.12 -6.13
CA PRO A 40 -24.50 19.96 -6.75
C PRO A 40 -24.80 18.47 -6.79
N SER A 41 -25.63 18.00 -5.87
CA SER A 41 -26.17 16.66 -5.89
C SER A 41 -26.96 16.55 -7.17
N ARG A 42 -26.47 15.73 -8.11
CA ARG A 42 -27.24 15.33 -9.27
C ARG A 42 -28.57 14.83 -8.74
N PRO A 43 -29.72 15.33 -9.22
CA PRO A 43 -31.00 14.91 -8.67
C PRO A 43 -31.07 13.39 -8.75
N ALA A 44 -31.23 12.73 -7.61
CA ALA A 44 -31.38 11.28 -7.53
C ALA A 44 -32.51 10.88 -8.50
N ARG A 45 -32.24 9.98 -9.44
CA ARG A 45 -33.26 9.42 -10.31
C ARG A 45 -34.27 8.74 -9.40
N SER A 46 -35.46 9.32 -9.25
CA SER A 46 -36.52 8.72 -8.45
C SER A 46 -37.26 7.65 -9.27
N GLY A 47 -37.55 6.54 -8.66
CA GLY A 47 -38.29 5.43 -9.24
C GLY A 47 -39.21 4.78 -8.20
N ASN A 48 -39.63 3.55 -8.46
CA ASN A 48 -40.52 2.79 -7.57
C ASN A 48 -39.86 1.52 -7.01
N ARG A 49 -38.52 1.39 -7.15
CA ARG A 49 -37.80 0.21 -6.67
C ARG A 49 -37.48 0.30 -5.19
N VAL A 50 -37.33 -0.87 -4.58
CA VAL A 50 -37.02 -1.03 -3.16
C VAL A 50 -35.82 -1.96 -3.03
N ILE A 51 -34.85 -1.57 -2.18
CA ILE A 51 -33.79 -2.46 -1.71
C ILE A 51 -33.96 -2.59 -0.21
N SER A 52 -34.12 -3.83 0.30
CA SER A 52 -34.32 -4.06 1.73
C SER A 52 -33.69 -5.37 2.19
N GLY A 53 -33.39 -5.44 3.48
CA GLY A 53 -32.77 -6.61 4.06
C GLY A 53 -32.51 -6.50 5.56
N VAL A 54 -31.60 -7.32 6.04
CA VAL A 54 -31.20 -7.37 7.45
C VAL A 54 -29.67 -7.32 7.54
N VAL A 55 -29.15 -6.49 8.45
CA VAL A 55 -27.74 -6.51 8.86
C VAL A 55 -27.59 -7.51 10.01
N GLN A 56 -26.60 -8.40 9.91
CA GLN A 56 -26.39 -9.48 10.86
C GLN A 56 -24.92 -9.59 11.27
N ASN A 57 -24.71 -10.05 12.50
CA ASN A 57 -23.40 -10.47 12.99
C ASN A 57 -22.97 -11.76 12.26
N ALA A 58 -21.83 -11.75 11.59
CA ALA A 58 -21.32 -12.88 10.81
C ALA A 58 -21.03 -14.13 11.65
N LYS A 59 -20.71 -13.97 12.95
CA LYS A 59 -20.37 -15.08 13.86
C LYS A 59 -21.61 -15.73 14.47
N THR A 60 -22.60 -14.93 14.86
CA THR A 60 -23.75 -15.40 15.63
C THR A 60 -25.04 -15.49 14.81
N GLY A 61 -25.10 -14.85 13.66
CA GLY A 61 -26.31 -14.70 12.85
C GLY A 61 -27.36 -13.76 13.47
N LEU A 62 -27.08 -13.17 14.64
CA LEU A 62 -28.00 -12.24 15.29
C LEU A 62 -28.09 -10.92 14.52
N PRO A 63 -29.27 -10.29 14.46
CA PRO A 63 -29.43 -8.99 13.85
C PRO A 63 -28.59 -7.92 14.56
N LEU A 64 -28.15 -6.92 13.80
CA LEU A 64 -27.44 -5.73 14.29
C LEU A 64 -28.33 -4.51 14.13
N GLU A 65 -28.71 -3.92 15.26
CA GLU A 65 -29.43 -2.64 15.36
C GLU A 65 -28.45 -1.49 15.19
N GLU A 66 -28.91 -0.33 14.77
CA GLU A 66 -28.11 0.89 14.63
C GLU A 66 -26.88 0.75 13.71
N ALA A 67 -26.88 -0.21 12.78
CA ALA A 67 -25.85 -0.28 11.77
C ALA A 67 -26.13 0.79 10.67
N ASP A 68 -25.11 1.56 10.32
CA ASP A 68 -25.18 2.48 9.20
C ASP A 68 -25.17 1.69 7.88
N VAL A 69 -26.21 1.88 7.06
CA VAL A 69 -26.33 1.21 5.75
C VAL A 69 -26.36 2.25 4.66
N THR A 70 -25.51 2.10 3.66
CA THR A 70 -25.38 3.07 2.56
C THR A 70 -25.51 2.38 1.19
N LEU A 71 -26.16 3.09 0.27
CA LEU A 71 -26.17 2.79 -1.15
C LEU A 71 -25.29 3.81 -1.88
N THR A 72 -24.39 3.33 -2.72
CA THR A 72 -23.57 4.18 -3.60
C THR A 72 -23.71 3.72 -5.05
N GLU A 73 -23.36 4.60 -6.01
CA GLU A 73 -23.18 4.18 -7.40
C GLU A 73 -21.97 3.25 -7.49
N PRO A 74 -22.03 2.11 -8.23
CA PRO A 74 -20.89 1.21 -8.40
C PRO A 74 -19.65 1.93 -8.94
N GLY A 75 -18.47 1.60 -8.40
CA GLY A 75 -17.21 2.24 -8.79
C GLY A 75 -17.06 3.71 -8.38
N SER A 76 -18.00 4.24 -7.60
CA SER A 76 -18.02 5.62 -7.11
C SER A 76 -18.24 5.65 -5.60
N ASN A 77 -17.75 6.69 -4.93
CA ASN A 77 -18.07 6.98 -3.52
C ASN A 77 -19.30 7.89 -3.36
N THR A 78 -20.05 8.15 -4.46
CA THR A 78 -21.23 9.00 -4.43
C THR A 78 -22.37 8.28 -3.71
N VAL A 79 -22.76 8.79 -2.54
CA VAL A 79 -23.87 8.26 -1.76
C VAL A 79 -25.19 8.60 -2.45
N VAL A 80 -25.97 7.57 -2.79
CA VAL A 80 -27.31 7.67 -3.35
C VAL A 80 -28.36 7.78 -2.24
N ALA A 81 -28.21 6.93 -1.21
CA ALA A 81 -29.09 6.89 -0.05
C ALA A 81 -28.36 6.30 1.17
N ALA A 82 -28.78 6.71 2.35
CA ALA A 82 -28.28 6.17 3.61
C ALA A 82 -29.43 5.98 4.60
N THR A 83 -29.32 4.97 5.45
CA THR A 83 -30.26 4.68 6.54
C THR A 83 -29.54 3.97 7.66
N THR A 84 -30.18 3.86 8.82
CA THR A 84 -29.71 3.07 9.96
C THR A 84 -30.63 1.86 10.13
N SER A 85 -30.08 0.71 10.46
CA SER A 85 -30.89 -0.51 10.72
C SER A 85 -31.73 -0.34 11.99
N SER A 86 -32.97 -0.77 11.92
CA SER A 86 -33.92 -0.76 13.05
C SER A 86 -33.72 -1.94 14.00
N ASP A 87 -34.61 -2.03 15.01
CA ASP A 87 -34.77 -3.20 15.86
C ASP A 87 -34.92 -4.45 14.98
N GLY A 88 -34.15 -5.49 15.28
CA GLY A 88 -34.08 -6.68 14.42
C GLY A 88 -33.20 -6.51 13.17
N GLY A 89 -32.38 -5.45 13.10
CA GLY A 89 -31.36 -5.23 12.06
C GLY A 89 -31.91 -4.89 10.69
N GLN A 90 -33.19 -4.54 10.56
CA GLN A 90 -33.84 -4.30 9.27
C GLN A 90 -33.45 -2.95 8.66
N PHE A 91 -33.26 -2.92 7.35
CA PHE A 91 -33.07 -1.71 6.57
C PHE A 91 -33.94 -1.73 5.31
N SER A 92 -34.31 -0.53 4.81
CA SER A 92 -35.07 -0.39 3.58
C SER A 92 -34.80 0.95 2.91
N PHE A 93 -34.56 0.90 1.59
CA PHE A 93 -34.49 2.05 0.70
C PHE A 93 -35.61 1.96 -0.32
N SER A 94 -36.43 2.99 -0.43
CA SER A 94 -37.55 3.09 -1.37
C SER A 94 -37.32 4.20 -2.38
N ASN A 95 -38.21 4.25 -3.40
CA ASN A 95 -38.17 5.25 -4.47
C ASN A 95 -36.88 5.24 -5.30
N LEU A 96 -36.23 4.09 -5.41
CA LEU A 96 -35.02 3.92 -6.23
C LEU A 96 -35.39 3.78 -7.71
N ALA A 97 -34.58 4.32 -8.59
CA ALA A 97 -34.67 4.08 -10.04
C ALA A 97 -34.15 2.68 -10.42
N ASP A 98 -34.45 2.26 -11.63
CA ASP A 98 -33.78 1.09 -12.24
C ASP A 98 -32.29 1.42 -12.42
N GLY A 99 -31.40 0.52 -11.99
CA GLY A 99 -29.95 0.71 -12.05
C GLY A 99 -29.19 -0.26 -11.16
N LYS A 100 -27.88 0.00 -11.01
CA LYS A 100 -26.98 -0.76 -10.16
C LYS A 100 -26.62 0.05 -8.91
N TYR A 101 -26.56 -0.61 -7.76
CA TYR A 101 -26.29 0.01 -6.46
C TYR A 101 -25.32 -0.85 -5.67
N SER A 102 -24.22 -0.28 -5.19
CA SER A 102 -23.34 -0.92 -4.20
C SER A 102 -23.92 -0.70 -2.81
N LEU A 103 -24.15 -1.80 -2.08
CA LEU A 103 -24.70 -1.81 -0.74
C LEU A 103 -23.59 -2.10 0.28
N ARG A 104 -23.42 -1.23 1.27
CA ARG A 104 -22.42 -1.38 2.34
C ARG A 104 -23.07 -1.14 3.70
N ALA A 105 -22.50 -1.78 4.73
CA ALA A 105 -22.82 -1.42 6.11
C ALA A 105 -21.58 -1.28 6.98
N SER A 106 -21.73 -0.50 8.04
CA SER A 106 -20.76 -0.36 9.13
C SER A 106 -21.47 -0.33 10.47
N HIS A 107 -20.79 -0.81 11.50
CA HIS A 107 -21.26 -0.75 12.89
C HIS A 107 -20.06 -0.70 13.83
N ARG A 108 -20.19 0.01 14.96
CA ARG A 108 -19.11 0.09 15.94
C ARG A 108 -18.74 -1.30 16.49
N GLY A 109 -17.45 -1.63 16.47
CA GLY A 109 -16.95 -2.95 16.91
C GLY A 109 -17.01 -4.04 15.84
N TYR A 110 -17.33 -3.69 14.60
CA TYR A 110 -17.40 -4.60 13.45
C TYR A 110 -16.55 -4.11 12.30
N ILE A 111 -16.12 -5.01 11.45
CA ILE A 111 -15.45 -4.71 10.18
C ILE A 111 -16.53 -4.28 9.18
N PRO A 112 -16.42 -3.06 8.60
CA PRO A 112 -17.33 -2.63 7.53
C PRO A 112 -17.26 -3.59 6.35
N ALA A 113 -18.41 -3.92 5.77
CA ALA A 113 -18.49 -4.84 4.63
C ALA A 113 -19.48 -4.37 3.57
N ALA A 114 -19.23 -4.77 2.32
CA ALA A 114 -20.17 -4.65 1.22
C ALA A 114 -21.01 -5.93 1.08
N PHE A 115 -22.04 -5.87 0.26
CA PHE A 115 -22.88 -7.03 -0.01
C PHE A 115 -22.08 -8.08 -0.79
N GLN A 116 -21.99 -9.30 -0.23
CA GLN A 116 -21.16 -10.40 -0.73
C GLN A 116 -19.71 -9.95 -1.01
N ASP A 117 -19.10 -9.32 -0.01
CA ASP A 117 -17.71 -8.84 -0.07
C ASP A 117 -16.73 -10.02 -0.01
N HIS A 118 -15.81 -10.06 -0.98
CA HIS A 118 -14.74 -11.06 -1.06
C HIS A 118 -13.44 -10.36 -1.48
N ASP A 119 -12.52 -10.15 -0.55
CA ASP A 119 -11.20 -9.55 -0.81
C ASP A 119 -11.23 -8.25 -1.64
N GLY A 120 -12.21 -7.38 -1.34
CA GLY A 120 -12.40 -6.10 -2.03
C GLY A 120 -13.30 -6.15 -3.27
N TYR A 121 -13.77 -7.32 -3.67
CA TYR A 121 -14.83 -7.49 -4.66
C TYR A 121 -16.19 -7.52 -3.97
N SER A 122 -17.22 -6.98 -4.59
CA SER A 122 -18.57 -6.99 -4.04
C SER A 122 -19.63 -7.07 -5.13
N THR A 123 -20.76 -7.70 -4.79
CA THR A 123 -21.90 -7.80 -5.70
C THR A 123 -22.74 -6.54 -5.63
N ALA A 124 -22.91 -5.83 -6.75
CA ALA A 124 -23.88 -4.74 -6.81
C ALA A 124 -25.31 -5.28 -6.91
N ILE A 125 -26.25 -4.56 -6.31
CA ILE A 125 -27.67 -4.86 -6.38
C ILE A 125 -28.24 -4.23 -7.65
N VAL A 126 -28.73 -5.04 -8.57
CA VAL A 126 -29.39 -4.58 -9.79
C VAL A 126 -30.90 -4.45 -9.53
N THR A 127 -31.45 -3.26 -9.74
CA THR A 127 -32.87 -3.00 -9.64
C THR A 127 -33.50 -2.96 -11.02
N GLY A 128 -34.66 -3.59 -11.19
CA GLY A 128 -35.36 -3.68 -12.45
C GLY A 128 -36.61 -4.55 -12.33
N GLN A 129 -37.27 -4.84 -13.46
CA GLN A 129 -38.37 -5.79 -13.49
C GLN A 129 -37.83 -7.19 -13.21
N ASP A 130 -38.54 -7.97 -12.40
CA ASP A 130 -38.24 -9.35 -12.04
C ASP A 130 -36.92 -9.58 -11.25
N GLN A 131 -36.32 -8.50 -10.69
CA GLN A 131 -35.12 -8.59 -9.87
C GLN A 131 -35.46 -8.76 -8.37
N ILE A 132 -34.75 -9.66 -7.69
CA ILE A 132 -34.90 -9.87 -6.25
C ILE A 132 -33.99 -8.88 -5.52
N THR A 133 -34.58 -7.83 -4.94
CA THR A 133 -33.88 -6.76 -4.23
C THR A 133 -34.30 -6.62 -2.77
N THR A 134 -35.11 -7.58 -2.28
CA THR A 134 -35.62 -7.62 -0.91
C THR A 134 -35.18 -8.87 -0.19
N GLY A 135 -35.17 -8.83 1.14
CA GLY A 135 -34.74 -9.95 1.96
C GLY A 135 -33.22 -10.20 1.90
N LEU A 136 -32.44 -9.18 1.55
CA LEU A 136 -30.99 -9.28 1.48
C LEU A 136 -30.39 -9.49 2.87
N ARG A 137 -29.26 -10.21 2.93
CA ARG A 137 -28.50 -10.40 4.16
C ARG A 137 -27.13 -9.77 4.02
N LEU A 138 -26.85 -8.78 4.86
CA LEU A 138 -25.56 -8.11 4.94
C LEU A 138 -24.89 -8.49 6.26
N THR A 139 -23.77 -9.17 6.21
CA THR A 139 -23.09 -9.72 7.39
C THR A 139 -21.86 -8.90 7.74
N LEU A 140 -21.73 -8.50 9.01
CA LEU A 140 -20.56 -7.81 9.53
C LEU A 140 -19.79 -8.72 10.50
N ALA A 141 -18.50 -8.86 10.30
CA ALA A 141 -17.65 -9.61 11.21
C ALA A 141 -17.26 -8.75 12.42
N PRO A 142 -17.43 -9.22 13.67
CA PRO A 142 -16.87 -8.56 14.84
C PRO A 142 -15.36 -8.39 14.69
N GLN A 143 -14.84 -7.24 15.12
CA GLN A 143 -13.42 -6.91 15.05
C GLN A 143 -12.60 -7.83 15.96
N GLY A 144 -11.51 -8.41 15.43
CA GLY A 144 -10.49 -9.09 16.21
C GLY A 144 -9.50 -8.12 16.84
N VAL A 145 -8.76 -8.59 17.84
CA VAL A 145 -7.71 -7.82 18.52
C VAL A 145 -6.51 -8.73 18.78
N LEU A 146 -5.32 -8.26 18.41
CA LEU A 146 -4.04 -8.80 18.86
C LEU A 146 -3.44 -7.85 19.89
N LEU A 147 -3.01 -8.36 21.02
CA LEU A 147 -2.39 -7.59 22.09
C LEU A 147 -1.29 -8.41 22.74
N GLY A 148 -0.40 -7.77 23.47
CA GLY A 148 0.64 -8.52 24.18
C GLY A 148 1.63 -7.63 24.86
N THR A 149 2.70 -8.24 25.34
CA THR A 149 3.82 -7.58 25.99
C THR A 149 5.13 -7.93 25.30
N VAL A 150 6.05 -6.99 25.26
CA VAL A 150 7.43 -7.19 24.86
C VAL A 150 8.31 -7.01 26.09
N SER A 151 9.06 -8.04 26.45
CA SER A 151 9.99 -8.06 27.59
C SER A 151 11.36 -8.57 27.17
N GLU A 152 12.35 -8.37 28.02
CA GLU A 152 13.65 -9.06 27.95
C GLU A 152 13.60 -10.42 28.64
N ASP A 153 14.70 -11.19 28.53
CA ASP A 153 14.92 -12.44 29.29
C ASP A 153 14.82 -12.27 30.80
N SER A 154 15.20 -11.10 31.32
CA SER A 154 15.06 -10.72 32.72
C SER A 154 13.61 -10.59 33.18
N GLY A 155 12.66 -10.48 32.24
CA GLY A 155 11.29 -10.10 32.48
C GLY A 155 11.03 -8.59 32.51
N ASP A 156 12.06 -7.76 32.33
CA ASP A 156 11.92 -6.32 32.28
C ASP A 156 11.18 -5.90 30.99
N PRO A 157 10.24 -4.93 31.05
CA PRO A 157 9.52 -4.47 29.87
C PRO A 157 10.44 -3.74 28.90
N VAL A 158 10.19 -3.89 27.60
CA VAL A 158 10.87 -3.15 26.54
C VAL A 158 9.96 -2.03 26.02
N PRO A 159 10.12 -0.79 26.51
CA PRO A 159 9.33 0.35 26.05
C PRO A 159 9.77 0.82 24.68
N LYS A 160 8.84 1.45 23.94
CA LYS A 160 9.08 2.03 22.60
C LYS A 160 9.61 1.02 21.56
N ALA A 161 9.40 -0.28 21.80
CA ALA A 161 9.62 -1.27 20.78
C ALA A 161 8.62 -1.04 19.64
N ARG A 162 9.10 -1.01 18.40
CA ARG A 162 8.25 -0.94 17.22
C ARG A 162 7.70 -2.34 16.96
N VAL A 163 6.38 -2.47 16.95
CA VAL A 163 5.68 -3.72 16.67
C VAL A 163 4.96 -3.57 15.36
N SER A 164 5.34 -4.38 14.38
CA SER A 164 4.76 -4.37 13.03
C SER A 164 3.84 -5.58 12.85
N LEU A 165 2.67 -5.34 12.27
CA LEU A 165 1.67 -6.35 11.95
C LEU A 165 1.66 -6.61 10.46
N TYR A 166 1.76 -7.87 10.07
CA TYR A 166 1.66 -8.33 8.69
C TYR A 166 0.44 -9.23 8.53
N ARG A 167 -0.20 -9.19 7.36
CA ARG A 167 -1.37 -10.01 7.03
C ARG A 167 -1.11 -10.82 5.76
N VAL A 168 -1.53 -12.08 5.78
CA VAL A 168 -1.60 -12.92 4.58
C VAL A 168 -2.86 -12.56 3.82
N GLN A 169 -2.73 -12.17 2.57
CA GLN A 169 -3.85 -11.79 1.71
C GLN A 169 -3.53 -12.03 0.23
N HIS A 170 -4.57 -12.18 -0.60
CA HIS A 170 -4.41 -12.27 -2.05
C HIS A 170 -4.32 -10.87 -2.66
N LEU A 171 -3.15 -10.52 -3.16
CA LEU A 171 -2.93 -9.27 -3.90
C LEU A 171 -2.64 -9.58 -5.35
N ASN A 172 -3.48 -9.06 -6.25
CA ASN A 172 -3.38 -9.32 -7.68
C ASN A 172 -3.36 -10.83 -8.02
N GLY A 173 -4.15 -11.62 -7.30
CA GLY A 173 -4.26 -13.06 -7.48
C GLY A 173 -3.01 -13.85 -7.08
N ILE A 174 -2.24 -13.36 -6.15
CA ILE A 174 -1.10 -14.08 -5.55
C ILE A 174 -1.19 -13.89 -4.03
N GLU A 175 -1.10 -14.99 -3.29
CA GLU A 175 -0.99 -14.92 -1.85
C GLU A 175 0.33 -14.25 -1.46
N LYS A 176 0.23 -13.18 -0.69
CA LYS A 176 1.38 -12.41 -0.17
C LYS A 176 1.16 -12.04 1.29
N THR A 177 2.27 -12.02 2.03
CA THR A 177 2.31 -11.42 3.36
C THR A 177 2.68 -9.95 3.21
N THR A 178 1.81 -9.06 3.64
CA THR A 178 2.00 -7.61 3.50
C THR A 178 1.81 -6.89 4.82
N ARG A 179 2.48 -5.77 4.97
CA ARG A 179 2.35 -4.92 6.16
C ARG A 179 0.91 -4.42 6.29
N ASN A 180 0.31 -4.65 7.45
CA ASN A 180 -1.08 -4.28 7.76
C ASN A 180 -1.19 -3.15 8.79
N GLY A 181 -0.15 -2.94 9.61
CA GLY A 181 -0.12 -1.88 10.59
C GLY A 181 1.15 -1.86 11.43
N GLU A 182 1.28 -0.84 12.26
CA GLU A 182 2.40 -0.67 13.19
C GLU A 182 1.91 0.03 14.45
N THR A 183 2.50 -0.34 15.58
CA THR A 183 2.33 0.32 16.88
C THR A 183 3.65 0.33 17.63
N THR A 184 3.69 0.99 18.77
CA THR A 184 4.84 0.97 19.69
C THR A 184 4.40 0.55 21.07
N THR A 185 5.29 -0.14 21.80
CA THR A 185 5.02 -0.52 23.19
C THR A 185 4.99 0.69 24.11
N ASP A 186 4.15 0.63 25.12
CA ASP A 186 4.13 1.59 26.23
C ASP A 186 5.29 1.36 27.23
N ASP A 187 5.30 2.11 28.35
CA ASP A 187 6.35 2.02 29.38
C ASP A 187 6.35 0.66 30.12
N LEU A 188 5.29 -0.11 29.99
CA LEU A 188 5.15 -1.46 30.56
C LEU A 188 5.37 -2.56 29.49
N GLY A 189 5.80 -2.17 28.30
CA GLY A 189 6.01 -3.09 27.19
C GLY A 189 4.72 -3.55 26.50
N ASN A 190 3.53 -3.01 26.82
CA ASN A 190 2.27 -3.43 26.22
C ASN A 190 2.07 -2.84 24.84
N TYR A 191 1.40 -3.60 23.98
CA TYR A 191 0.94 -3.16 22.66
C TYR A 191 -0.42 -3.75 22.30
N GLU A 192 -1.15 -3.11 21.38
CA GLU A 192 -2.44 -3.60 20.90
C GLU A 192 -2.64 -3.22 19.42
N PHE A 193 -3.18 -4.16 18.63
CA PHE A 193 -3.72 -3.95 17.29
C PHE A 193 -5.22 -4.22 17.31
N PRO A 194 -6.04 -3.18 17.40
CA PRO A 194 -7.50 -3.28 17.32
C PRO A 194 -7.97 -3.38 15.86
N ASN A 195 -9.28 -3.60 15.69
CA ASN A 195 -9.98 -3.50 14.41
C ASN A 195 -9.48 -4.48 13.33
N LEU A 196 -9.10 -5.70 13.73
CA LEU A 196 -8.60 -6.70 12.81
C LEU A 196 -9.74 -7.49 12.16
N ALA A 197 -9.68 -7.60 10.83
CA ALA A 197 -10.52 -8.54 10.09
C ALA A 197 -10.07 -9.99 10.36
N PRO A 198 -10.97 -10.98 10.28
CA PRO A 198 -10.56 -12.37 10.33
C PRO A 198 -9.49 -12.69 9.27
N GLY A 199 -8.49 -13.51 9.65
CA GLY A 199 -7.38 -13.84 8.75
C GLY A 199 -6.13 -14.32 9.49
N ASN A 200 -5.07 -14.62 8.74
CA ASN A 200 -3.76 -15.01 9.27
C ASN A 200 -2.83 -13.80 9.33
N TYR A 201 -2.20 -13.62 10.49
CA TYR A 201 -1.33 -12.49 10.77
C TYR A 201 0.05 -12.98 11.24
N TYR A 202 1.06 -12.13 11.06
CA TYR A 202 2.36 -12.23 11.69
C TYR A 202 2.63 -10.96 12.47
N VAL A 203 3.29 -11.12 13.63
CA VAL A 203 3.74 -9.99 14.45
C VAL A 203 5.26 -10.01 14.52
N VAL A 204 5.86 -8.84 14.34
CA VAL A 204 7.30 -8.64 14.29
C VAL A 204 7.69 -7.49 15.20
N VAL A 205 8.73 -7.69 16.01
CA VAL A 205 9.24 -6.68 16.94
C VAL A 205 10.62 -6.22 16.51
N LEU A 206 10.80 -4.89 16.45
CA LEU A 206 12.06 -4.20 16.26
C LEU A 206 12.27 -3.28 17.45
N ALA A 207 13.34 -3.49 18.18
CA ALA A 207 13.66 -2.72 19.39
C ALA A 207 15.17 -2.51 19.55
N GLN A 208 15.53 -1.67 20.51
CA GLN A 208 16.92 -1.44 20.90
C GLN A 208 17.03 -1.54 22.42
N PRO A 209 18.07 -2.22 22.96
CA PRO A 209 18.27 -2.25 24.40
C PRO A 209 18.61 -0.84 24.91
N TRP A 210 17.82 -0.32 25.85
CA TRP A 210 17.99 1.04 26.39
C TRP A 210 19.33 1.24 27.13
N TYR A 211 19.92 0.16 27.59
CA TYR A 211 21.20 0.15 28.34
C TYR A 211 22.41 -0.08 27.44
N ALA A 212 22.20 -0.37 26.15
CA ALA A 212 23.30 -0.68 25.24
C ALA A 212 24.22 0.54 25.06
N THR A 213 25.52 0.25 25.04
CA THR A 213 26.57 1.25 24.80
C THR A 213 27.48 0.74 23.68
N HIS A 214 27.65 1.56 22.65
CA HIS A 214 28.42 1.18 21.48
C HIS A 214 29.71 1.98 21.37
N PRO A 215 30.88 1.35 21.27
CA PRO A 215 32.14 2.06 21.11
C PRO A 215 32.22 2.69 19.72
N GLN A 216 32.79 3.87 19.63
CA GLN A 216 33.21 4.43 18.35
C GLN A 216 34.51 3.76 17.88
N LEU A 217 34.55 3.29 16.65
CA LEU A 217 35.68 2.55 16.10
C LEU A 217 36.70 3.44 15.38
N SER A 218 36.47 4.76 15.34
CA SER A 218 37.34 5.75 14.68
C SER A 218 37.62 5.43 13.20
N GLY A 219 36.60 4.92 12.50
CA GLY A 219 36.61 4.64 11.08
C GLY A 219 37.38 3.40 10.62
N LYS A 220 37.72 2.52 11.54
CA LYS A 220 38.41 1.27 11.22
C LYS A 220 37.73 0.07 11.87
N ALA A 221 37.44 -0.93 11.07
CA ALA A 221 36.97 -2.20 11.58
C ALA A 221 38.12 -2.90 12.34
N ASP A 222 37.98 -2.98 13.67
CA ASP A 222 38.95 -3.64 14.54
C ASP A 222 38.26 -4.74 15.36
N ASN A 223 38.29 -5.94 14.84
CA ASN A 223 37.71 -7.12 15.48
C ASN A 223 38.58 -7.71 16.59
N SER A 224 39.76 -7.14 16.86
CA SER A 224 40.68 -7.60 17.91
C SER A 224 40.37 -6.98 19.28
N ARG A 225 39.55 -5.94 19.35
CA ARG A 225 39.20 -5.27 20.64
C ARG A 225 38.29 -6.18 21.45
N PRO A 226 38.49 -6.25 22.78
CA PRO A 226 37.54 -6.91 23.66
C PRO A 226 36.15 -6.24 23.53
N ARG A 227 35.12 -7.02 23.33
CA ARG A 227 33.73 -6.51 23.30
C ARG A 227 33.29 -6.09 24.69
N SER A 228 32.60 -4.95 24.78
CA SER A 228 31.88 -4.57 26.00
C SER A 228 30.69 -5.53 26.19
N PRO A 229 30.41 -5.97 27.41
CA PRO A 229 29.18 -6.72 27.69
C PRO A 229 27.88 -5.93 27.37
N LEU A 230 27.99 -4.60 27.31
CA LEU A 230 26.89 -3.70 27.00
C LEU A 230 26.81 -3.33 25.51
N ASP A 231 27.72 -3.87 24.69
CA ASP A 231 27.69 -3.67 23.24
C ASP A 231 26.81 -4.74 22.58
N VAL A 232 25.50 -4.55 22.72
CA VAL A 232 24.45 -5.49 22.35
C VAL A 232 23.36 -4.83 21.54
N ALA A 233 22.63 -5.63 20.76
CA ALA A 233 21.47 -5.22 19.98
C ALA A 233 20.40 -6.32 20.02
N TYR A 234 19.13 -5.97 19.75
CA TYR A 234 18.10 -6.98 19.50
C TYR A 234 18.03 -7.29 18.01
N PRO A 235 18.05 -8.56 17.60
CA PRO A 235 17.67 -8.94 16.25
C PRO A 235 16.19 -8.68 16.03
N ILE A 236 15.76 -8.55 14.77
CA ILE A 236 14.33 -8.59 14.43
C ILE A 236 13.77 -9.90 14.97
N THR A 237 12.72 -9.81 15.76
CA THR A 237 12.11 -10.96 16.43
C THR A 237 10.69 -11.15 15.93
N TYR A 238 10.41 -12.33 15.40
CA TYR A 238 9.10 -12.76 14.94
C TYR A 238 8.41 -13.62 16.01
N TYR A 239 7.09 -13.66 15.98
CA TYR A 239 6.34 -14.63 16.81
C TYR A 239 6.59 -16.07 16.30
N ALA A 240 6.94 -17.09 17.11
CA ALA A 240 7.16 -17.12 18.57
C ALA A 240 8.68 -17.06 18.92
N ASP A 241 9.17 -15.84 19.17
CA ASP A 241 10.55 -15.55 19.63
C ASP A 241 11.67 -16.09 18.70
N VAL A 242 11.42 -16.11 17.39
CA VAL A 242 12.39 -16.53 16.38
C VAL A 242 12.94 -15.32 15.62
N THR A 243 14.16 -15.46 15.08
CA THR A 243 14.84 -14.38 14.33
C THR A 243 14.89 -14.63 12.83
N ASP A 244 14.36 -15.77 12.36
CA ASP A 244 14.21 -16.11 10.94
C ASP A 244 12.73 -16.01 10.55
N SER A 245 12.42 -15.20 9.54
CA SER A 245 11.07 -15.01 9.02
C SER A 245 10.41 -16.31 8.54
N ASN A 246 11.21 -17.27 8.03
CA ASN A 246 10.72 -18.59 7.60
C ASN A 246 10.26 -19.47 8.75
N ALA A 247 10.75 -19.22 9.97
CA ALA A 247 10.35 -19.94 11.18
C ALA A 247 9.21 -19.23 11.93
N ALA A 248 8.77 -18.05 11.47
CA ALA A 248 7.70 -17.28 12.09
C ALA A 248 6.39 -18.06 12.10
N THR A 249 5.67 -17.97 13.21
CA THR A 249 4.39 -18.65 13.39
C THR A 249 3.22 -17.75 13.01
N PRO A 250 2.34 -18.13 12.06
CA PRO A 250 1.15 -17.37 11.76
C PRO A 250 0.13 -17.43 12.90
N ILE A 251 -0.56 -16.32 13.12
CA ILE A 251 -1.56 -16.14 14.16
C ILE A 251 -2.94 -16.06 13.50
N PRO A 252 -3.76 -17.12 13.54
CA PRO A 252 -5.12 -17.06 13.01
C PRO A 252 -6.03 -16.24 13.93
N VAL A 253 -6.56 -15.14 13.41
CA VAL A 253 -7.52 -14.28 14.12
C VAL A 253 -8.92 -14.57 13.61
N SER A 254 -9.80 -15.06 14.48
CA SER A 254 -11.23 -15.27 14.18
C SER A 254 -12.04 -14.00 14.47
N ALA A 255 -13.27 -13.95 13.94
CA ALA A 255 -14.18 -12.82 14.18
C ALA A 255 -14.45 -12.61 15.68
N GLY A 256 -14.15 -11.42 16.19
CA GLY A 256 -14.33 -11.01 17.58
C GLY A 256 -13.38 -11.68 18.58
N GLU A 257 -12.29 -12.25 18.12
CA GLU A 257 -11.30 -12.91 18.97
C GLU A 257 -10.29 -11.91 19.52
N ARG A 258 -9.86 -12.10 20.77
CA ARG A 258 -8.76 -11.39 21.41
C ARG A 258 -7.64 -12.38 21.70
N ILE A 259 -6.49 -12.19 21.09
CA ILE A 259 -5.35 -13.11 21.18
C ILE A 259 -4.18 -12.38 21.83
N SER A 260 -3.58 -13.00 22.86
CA SER A 260 -2.36 -12.51 23.49
C SER A 260 -1.14 -13.08 22.78
N VAL A 261 -0.23 -12.19 22.36
CA VAL A 261 1.00 -12.48 21.61
C VAL A 261 2.14 -11.77 22.34
N ASN A 262 2.88 -12.50 23.15
CA ASN A 262 3.97 -11.96 23.95
C ASN A 262 5.33 -12.27 23.31
N PHE A 263 6.33 -11.43 23.58
CA PHE A 263 7.69 -11.58 23.12
C PHE A 263 8.68 -11.51 24.29
N ALA A 264 9.71 -12.36 24.22
CA ALA A 264 10.91 -12.28 25.04
C ALA A 264 12.11 -11.99 24.13
N LEU A 265 12.66 -10.77 24.20
CA LEU A 265 13.77 -10.36 23.36
C LEU A 265 15.10 -10.79 23.97
N HIS A 266 15.96 -11.40 23.14
CA HIS A 266 17.29 -11.88 23.53
C HIS A 266 18.35 -10.95 22.96
N PRO A 267 19.11 -10.20 23.80
CA PRO A 267 20.18 -9.35 23.31
C PRO A 267 21.35 -10.21 22.77
N VAL A 268 21.85 -9.82 21.62
CA VAL A 268 23.03 -10.44 21.01
C VAL A 268 24.16 -9.43 20.90
N PRO A 269 25.44 -9.85 20.80
CA PRO A 269 26.55 -8.94 20.55
C PRO A 269 26.31 -8.08 19.31
N ALA A 270 26.45 -6.76 19.45
CA ALA A 270 26.19 -5.83 18.35
C ALA A 270 27.26 -5.90 17.25
N VAL A 271 26.85 -5.52 16.05
CA VAL A 271 27.70 -5.32 14.86
C VAL A 271 27.78 -3.81 14.57
N HIS A 272 28.94 -3.38 14.10
CA HIS A 272 29.21 -2.00 13.68
C HIS A 272 29.57 -1.98 12.20
N LEU A 273 28.89 -1.14 11.43
CA LEU A 273 29.20 -0.97 10.00
C LEU A 273 30.04 0.30 9.81
N ILE A 274 31.17 0.14 9.15
CA ILE A 274 32.07 1.21 8.73
C ILE A 274 31.81 1.47 7.26
N VAL A 275 30.93 2.42 6.96
CA VAL A 275 30.47 2.67 5.60
C VAL A 275 31.31 3.78 4.96
N GLN A 276 32.01 3.45 3.88
CA GLN A 276 32.70 4.44 3.05
C GLN A 276 31.73 5.00 2.02
N VAL A 277 31.46 6.30 2.08
CA VAL A 277 30.54 7.01 1.19
C VAL A 277 31.29 8.01 0.34
N PRO A 278 30.92 8.23 -0.95
CA PRO A 278 31.55 9.22 -1.81
C PRO A 278 31.41 10.62 -1.20
N LYS A 279 32.46 11.45 -1.25
CA LYS A 279 32.35 12.86 -0.90
C LYS A 279 31.49 13.57 -1.96
N SER A 280 30.45 14.28 -1.51
CA SER A 280 29.65 15.12 -2.38
C SER A 280 30.48 16.32 -2.88
N ALA A 281 30.42 16.61 -4.18
CA ALA A 281 31.08 17.79 -4.77
C ALA A 281 30.45 19.10 -4.31
N ASN A 282 29.25 19.10 -3.73
CA ASN A 282 28.49 20.27 -3.33
C ASN A 282 28.45 20.42 -1.81
N ASN A 283 29.27 21.34 -1.28
CA ASN A 283 29.14 22.01 0.03
C ASN A 283 28.82 21.12 1.25
N GLY A 284 29.61 20.10 1.55
CA GLY A 284 29.69 19.56 2.90
C GLY A 284 28.46 18.80 3.43
N PHE A 285 27.44 18.60 2.63
CA PHE A 285 26.35 17.73 3.02
C PHE A 285 26.75 16.27 2.88
N ILE A 286 26.68 15.54 3.98
CA ILE A 286 26.91 14.11 4.00
C ILE A 286 25.58 13.45 3.69
N ASN A 287 25.57 12.58 2.69
CA ASN A 287 24.48 11.67 2.46
C ASN A 287 24.66 10.47 3.41
N PHE A 288 23.81 10.35 4.41
CA PHE A 288 23.88 9.25 5.37
C PHE A 288 23.31 7.99 4.74
N PRO A 289 24.04 6.85 4.81
CA PRO A 289 23.53 5.58 4.32
C PRO A 289 22.36 5.11 5.19
N GLN A 290 21.37 4.51 4.53
CA GLN A 290 20.25 3.83 5.15
C GLN A 290 20.53 2.34 5.22
N VAL A 291 20.15 1.69 6.30
CA VAL A 291 20.27 0.24 6.47
C VAL A 291 18.89 -0.38 6.42
N ARG A 292 18.74 -1.39 5.59
CA ARG A 292 17.46 -2.06 5.35
C ARG A 292 17.57 -3.55 5.59
N GLN A 293 16.47 -4.15 6.01
CA GLN A 293 16.30 -5.60 6.13
C GLN A 293 15.00 -6.01 5.45
N ASP A 294 14.99 -7.21 4.89
CA ASP A 294 13.77 -7.81 4.34
C ASP A 294 12.94 -8.44 5.47
N VAL A 295 11.64 -8.15 5.48
CA VAL A 295 10.66 -8.76 6.37
C VAL A 295 9.46 -9.17 5.54
N PHE A 296 9.32 -10.46 5.26
CA PHE A 296 8.25 -11.02 4.40
C PHE A 296 8.15 -10.36 3.01
N GLY A 297 9.28 -10.02 2.39
CA GLY A 297 9.33 -9.33 1.10
C GLY A 297 9.04 -7.83 1.17
N SER A 298 8.82 -7.28 2.36
CA SER A 298 8.73 -5.83 2.60
C SER A 298 10.03 -5.31 3.17
N THR A 299 10.41 -4.09 2.76
CA THR A 299 11.63 -3.47 3.26
C THR A 299 11.39 -2.76 4.60
N GLU A 300 12.06 -3.20 5.66
CA GLU A 300 12.07 -2.54 6.96
C GLU A 300 13.38 -1.76 7.16
N MET A 301 13.26 -0.55 7.71
CA MET A 301 14.42 0.24 8.08
C MET A 301 15.02 -0.28 9.38
N ALA A 302 16.25 -0.77 9.31
CA ALA A 302 17.04 -1.02 10.50
C ALA A 302 17.56 0.33 11.04
N SER A 303 17.36 0.56 12.33
CA SER A 303 17.79 1.80 12.98
C SER A 303 19.05 1.54 13.79
N PRO A 304 20.22 2.00 13.35
CA PRO A 304 21.42 1.93 14.18
C PRO A 304 21.20 2.78 15.45
N THR A 305 21.71 2.32 16.59
CA THR A 305 21.55 3.02 17.88
C THR A 305 22.31 4.34 17.91
N SER A 306 23.46 4.40 17.22
CA SER A 306 24.23 5.63 17.07
C SER A 306 24.88 5.70 15.69
N THR A 307 25.06 6.93 15.20
CA THR A 307 25.73 7.21 13.93
C THR A 307 26.91 8.13 14.20
N GLY A 308 28.09 7.66 13.83
CA GLY A 308 29.32 8.44 13.86
C GLY A 308 29.68 8.95 12.47
N TYR A 309 30.41 10.06 12.43
CA TYR A 309 30.94 10.62 11.18
C TYR A 309 32.41 10.94 11.38
N ILE A 310 33.24 10.55 10.41
CA ILE A 310 34.67 10.81 10.40
C ILE A 310 35.06 11.48 9.10
N ASP A 311 35.48 12.73 9.21
CA ASP A 311 36.06 13.41 8.05
C ASP A 311 37.45 12.82 7.73
N THR A 312 37.58 12.33 6.51
CA THR A 312 38.85 11.80 6.03
C THR A 312 39.82 12.93 5.68
N GLN A 313 41.12 12.61 5.61
CA GLN A 313 42.17 13.59 5.32
C GLN A 313 41.87 14.42 4.07
N PRO A 314 42.40 15.66 3.99
CA PRO A 314 42.29 16.48 2.79
C PRO A 314 42.77 15.72 1.52
N GLY A 315 41.93 15.72 0.47
CA GLY A 315 42.19 14.98 -0.76
C GLY A 315 41.61 13.58 -0.84
N ALA A 316 41.02 13.03 0.22
CA ALA A 316 40.28 11.77 0.14
C ALA A 316 38.98 11.95 -0.65
N THR A 317 38.65 10.96 -1.50
CA THR A 317 37.45 10.93 -2.35
C THR A 317 36.22 10.40 -1.63
N PHE A 318 36.37 9.87 -0.41
CA PHE A 318 35.31 9.32 0.41
C PHE A 318 35.35 9.86 1.84
N THR A 319 34.26 9.66 2.53
CA THR A 319 34.08 9.90 3.95
C THR A 319 33.64 8.62 4.62
N VAL A 320 33.80 8.51 5.93
CA VAL A 320 33.41 7.32 6.67
C VAL A 320 32.23 7.64 7.58
N VAL A 321 31.18 6.82 7.51
CA VAL A 321 30.04 6.82 8.41
C VAL A 321 30.05 5.54 9.22
N GLU A 322 30.03 5.66 10.54
CA GLU A 322 29.90 4.52 11.47
C GLU A 322 28.43 4.34 11.84
N LEU A 323 27.89 3.16 11.64
CA LEU A 323 26.54 2.78 12.04
C LEU A 323 26.65 1.69 13.11
N ASN A 324 26.35 2.04 14.34
CA ASN A 324 26.63 1.22 15.50
C ASN A 324 25.37 0.62 16.10
N GLY A 325 25.48 -0.56 16.72
CA GLY A 325 24.40 -1.19 17.47
C GLY A 325 23.38 -1.93 16.60
N LEU A 326 23.82 -2.52 15.48
CA LEU A 326 23.01 -3.41 14.67
C LEU A 326 23.13 -4.85 15.20
N ALA A 327 22.10 -5.65 15.09
CA ALA A 327 22.20 -7.08 15.34
C ALA A 327 22.90 -7.79 14.17
N PRO A 328 23.54 -8.97 14.37
CA PRO A 328 23.97 -9.81 13.26
C PRO A 328 22.79 -10.16 12.34
N GLY A 329 23.02 -10.11 11.01
CA GLY A 329 21.97 -10.40 10.05
C GLY A 329 22.32 -9.98 8.64
N HIS A 330 21.38 -10.24 7.72
CA HIS A 330 21.46 -9.79 6.33
C HIS A 330 20.96 -8.36 6.20
N TYR A 331 21.75 -7.49 5.59
CA TYR A 331 21.45 -6.08 5.42
C TYR A 331 21.67 -5.62 3.99
N GLU A 332 20.87 -4.67 3.57
CA GLU A 332 21.10 -3.84 2.42
C GLU A 332 21.44 -2.42 2.90
N VAL A 333 22.63 -1.95 2.56
CA VAL A 333 23.11 -0.60 2.90
C VAL A 333 22.99 0.26 1.66
N GLU A 334 22.13 1.28 1.72
CA GLU A 334 21.81 2.15 0.59
C GLU A 334 22.25 3.59 0.83
N LEU A 335 22.84 4.18 -0.19
CA LEU A 335 23.08 5.60 -0.30
C LEU A 335 22.14 6.17 -1.36
N GLY A 336 21.16 6.96 -0.95
CA GLY A 336 20.18 7.54 -1.88
C GLY A 336 20.81 8.45 -2.93
N SER A 337 20.15 8.58 -4.07
CA SER A 337 20.55 9.51 -5.14
C SER A 337 20.36 10.96 -4.68
N ASN A 338 21.37 11.81 -4.92
CA ASN A 338 21.33 13.26 -4.70
C ASN A 338 21.66 14.02 -5.97
N GLN A 339 21.38 15.33 -6.02
CA GLN A 339 21.81 16.19 -7.13
C GLN A 339 23.32 16.06 -7.35
N GLY A 340 23.70 15.36 -8.43
CA GLY A 340 25.07 15.14 -8.85
C GLY A 340 25.76 13.88 -8.33
N SER A 341 25.04 12.98 -7.61
CA SER A 341 25.56 11.66 -7.25
C SER A 341 24.55 10.56 -7.52
N THR A 342 24.99 9.49 -8.17
CA THR A 342 24.21 8.25 -8.36
C THR A 342 24.03 7.54 -7.04
N GLY A 343 22.82 7.08 -6.75
CA GLY A 343 22.55 6.21 -5.60
C GLY A 343 23.37 4.91 -5.68
N ARG A 344 23.69 4.34 -4.54
CA ARG A 344 24.47 3.10 -4.45
C ARG A 344 23.92 2.19 -3.38
N VAL A 345 24.06 0.90 -3.59
CA VAL A 345 23.60 -0.14 -2.66
C VAL A 345 24.65 -1.23 -2.54
N ALA A 346 24.75 -1.80 -1.34
CA ALA A 346 25.53 -3.01 -1.08
C ALA A 346 24.77 -3.92 -0.13
N ALA A 347 24.66 -5.19 -0.49
CA ALA A 347 24.14 -6.23 0.39
C ALA A 347 25.30 -6.88 1.16
N LEU A 348 25.07 -7.21 2.44
CA LEU A 348 26.06 -7.89 3.26
C LEU A 348 25.41 -8.77 4.33
N ASP A 349 26.12 -9.82 4.72
CA ASP A 349 25.80 -10.65 5.88
C ASP A 349 26.70 -10.20 7.05
N ALA A 350 26.21 -9.33 7.91
CA ALA A 350 26.95 -8.81 9.03
C ALA A 350 27.00 -9.84 10.17
N ALA A 351 28.18 -10.36 10.47
CA ALA A 351 28.40 -11.39 11.50
C ALA A 351 29.57 -11.05 12.44
N ALA A 352 30.58 -10.32 11.98
CA ALA A 352 31.71 -9.88 12.79
C ALA A 352 31.33 -8.68 13.66
N SER A 353 32.15 -8.37 14.67
CA SER A 353 31.93 -7.22 15.55
C SER A 353 32.02 -5.87 14.81
N ALA A 354 32.80 -5.81 13.74
CA ALA A 354 32.85 -4.66 12.85
C ALA A 354 33.05 -5.10 11.41
N GLU A 355 32.30 -4.49 10.49
CA GLU A 355 32.31 -4.78 9.06
C GLU A 355 32.53 -3.49 8.27
N THR A 356 33.30 -3.56 7.18
CA THR A 356 33.50 -2.42 6.27
C THR A 356 32.65 -2.57 5.03
N VAL A 357 31.87 -1.55 4.71
CA VAL A 357 31.03 -1.47 3.50
C VAL A 357 31.55 -0.33 2.62
N ASP A 358 32.00 -0.66 1.43
CA ASP A 358 32.50 0.32 0.47
C ASP A 358 31.40 0.71 -0.54
N LEU A 359 30.67 1.76 -0.24
CA LEU A 359 29.73 2.40 -1.17
C LEU A 359 30.43 3.45 -2.07
N ALA A 360 31.68 3.82 -1.76
CA ALA A 360 32.41 4.82 -2.55
C ALA A 360 32.91 4.26 -3.89
N THR A 361 33.41 3.00 -3.89
CA THR A 361 34.02 2.40 -5.10
C THR A 361 33.40 1.07 -5.50
N ALA A 362 32.97 0.24 -4.56
CA ALA A 362 32.49 -1.11 -4.80
C ALA A 362 30.96 -1.29 -4.75
N GLY A 363 30.20 -0.32 -4.20
CA GLY A 363 28.74 -0.38 -4.16
C GLY A 363 28.14 -0.43 -5.58
N GLN A 364 27.10 -1.27 -5.74
CA GLN A 364 26.33 -1.32 -6.98
C GLN A 364 25.60 -0.01 -7.20
N SER A 365 25.77 0.61 -8.36
CA SER A 365 25.05 1.85 -8.72
C SER A 365 23.58 1.57 -8.89
N LEU A 366 22.73 2.40 -8.28
CA LEU A 366 21.31 2.42 -8.58
C LEU A 366 21.11 3.11 -9.94
N PRO A 367 20.49 2.45 -10.92
CA PRO A 367 20.34 2.99 -12.24
C PRO A 367 19.45 4.22 -12.26
N GLU A 368 19.76 5.11 -13.17
CA GLU A 368 18.93 6.24 -13.57
C GLU A 368 18.10 5.83 -14.78
N LEU A 369 16.82 6.13 -14.77
CA LEU A 369 15.92 5.87 -15.87
C LEU A 369 15.51 7.19 -16.50
N THR A 370 15.84 7.36 -17.77
CA THR A 370 15.30 8.38 -18.66
C THR A 370 14.35 7.73 -19.65
N GLY A 371 13.34 8.44 -20.09
CA GLY A 371 12.44 7.84 -21.06
C GLY A 371 11.62 8.83 -21.84
N LYS A 372 10.94 8.32 -22.86
CA LYS A 372 10.01 9.06 -23.69
C LYS A 372 8.71 8.31 -23.89
N LEU A 373 7.61 9.02 -23.65
CA LEU A 373 6.27 8.54 -23.90
C LEU A 373 5.78 9.08 -25.23
N ILE A 374 5.25 8.20 -26.08
CA ILE A 374 4.69 8.54 -27.40
C ILE A 374 3.27 7.96 -27.51
N LEU A 375 2.39 8.70 -28.17
CA LEU A 375 1.08 8.15 -28.54
C LEU A 375 1.25 7.15 -29.67
N SER A 376 0.37 6.12 -29.70
CA SER A 376 0.36 5.16 -30.80
C SER A 376 0.07 5.87 -32.13
N SER A 377 0.59 5.32 -33.23
CA SER A 377 0.46 5.92 -34.56
C SER A 377 -0.99 6.11 -35.05
N ALA A 378 -1.95 5.47 -34.39
CA ALA A 378 -3.38 5.64 -34.65
C ALA A 378 -3.98 6.89 -33.96
N GLU A 379 -3.25 7.50 -33.03
CA GLU A 379 -3.69 8.66 -32.24
C GLU A 379 -2.76 9.83 -32.52
N GLN A 380 -3.20 10.77 -33.36
CA GLN A 380 -2.45 12.00 -33.65
C GLN A 380 -2.77 13.05 -32.58
N GLY A 381 -1.76 13.53 -31.86
CA GLY A 381 -1.95 14.58 -30.84
C GLY A 381 -0.70 14.83 -30.00
N ALA A 382 -0.77 15.88 -29.18
CA ALA A 382 0.22 16.13 -28.16
C ALA A 382 0.07 15.15 -26.99
N VAL A 383 1.17 14.85 -26.32
CA VAL A 383 1.13 14.05 -25.07
C VAL A 383 0.21 14.74 -24.07
N PRO A 384 -0.75 14.04 -23.48
CA PRO A 384 -1.66 14.63 -22.50
C PRO A 384 -0.91 15.17 -21.29
N LYS A 385 -1.48 16.19 -20.67
CA LYS A 385 -0.93 16.77 -19.43
C LYS A 385 -1.20 15.86 -18.23
N ASP A 386 -0.38 16.00 -17.21
CA ASP A 386 -0.53 15.32 -15.90
C ASP A 386 -0.47 13.79 -15.95
N LEU A 387 0.32 13.24 -16.88
CA LEU A 387 0.67 11.84 -16.90
C LEU A 387 1.79 11.53 -15.91
N ASN A 388 1.66 10.36 -15.27
CA ASN A 388 2.71 9.77 -14.45
C ASN A 388 3.03 8.36 -14.93
N ILE A 389 4.29 8.02 -14.97
CA ILE A 389 4.75 6.65 -15.15
C ILE A 389 4.99 6.08 -13.76
N SER A 390 4.45 4.91 -13.49
CA SER A 390 4.69 4.17 -12.25
C SER A 390 5.35 2.83 -12.59
N LEU A 391 6.44 2.54 -11.90
CA LEU A 391 7.08 1.24 -11.91
C LEU A 391 6.70 0.54 -10.61
N LYS A 392 5.85 -0.50 -10.74
CA LYS A 392 5.41 -1.32 -9.62
C LYS A 392 6.31 -2.54 -9.53
N PRO A 393 7.08 -2.72 -8.44
CA PRO A 393 7.91 -3.90 -8.30
C PRO A 393 7.02 -5.15 -8.19
N ARG A 394 7.46 -6.27 -8.77
CA ARG A 394 6.82 -7.57 -8.59
C ARG A 394 7.17 -8.19 -7.25
N GLU A 395 8.34 -7.88 -6.73
CA GLU A 395 8.80 -8.20 -5.39
C GLU A 395 9.06 -6.90 -4.63
N GLY A 396 8.69 -6.87 -3.34
CA GLY A 396 8.74 -5.65 -2.53
C GLY A 396 7.51 -4.76 -2.67
N ASP A 397 7.56 -3.61 -2.02
CA ASP A 397 6.43 -2.68 -1.85
C ASP A 397 6.72 -1.23 -2.29
N SER A 398 7.96 -0.94 -2.68
CA SER A 398 8.42 0.41 -3.01
C SER A 398 8.19 0.79 -4.47
N TRP A 399 7.14 1.54 -4.76
CA TRP A 399 6.83 2.05 -6.09
C TRP A 399 7.73 3.22 -6.48
N ASN A 400 8.18 3.22 -7.73
CA ASN A 400 8.88 4.36 -8.33
C ASN A 400 7.95 5.11 -9.28
N ASN A 401 7.90 6.44 -9.14
CA ASN A 401 7.02 7.29 -9.94
C ASN A 401 7.83 8.39 -10.64
N GLY A 402 7.53 8.61 -11.91
CA GLY A 402 8.10 9.68 -12.71
C GLY A 402 7.01 10.51 -13.37
N ARG A 403 7.08 11.83 -13.24
CA ARG A 403 6.20 12.75 -13.95
C ARG A 403 6.59 12.80 -15.42
N VAL A 404 5.60 12.85 -16.30
CA VAL A 404 5.81 13.05 -17.73
C VAL A 404 5.77 14.54 -18.05
N GLU A 405 6.83 15.05 -18.67
CA GLU A 405 6.92 16.43 -19.13
C GLU A 405 6.07 16.67 -20.40
N PRO A 406 5.75 17.92 -20.76
CA PRO A 406 4.90 18.22 -21.91
C PRO A 406 5.44 17.72 -23.26
N ASP A 407 6.74 17.49 -23.38
CA ASP A 407 7.38 16.92 -24.57
C ASP A 407 7.35 15.38 -24.58
N GLY A 408 6.78 14.76 -23.54
CA GLY A 408 6.70 13.32 -23.35
C GLY A 408 7.91 12.71 -22.65
N SER A 409 8.93 13.49 -22.30
CA SER A 409 10.08 12.98 -21.54
C SER A 409 9.72 12.71 -20.06
N PHE A 410 10.40 11.77 -19.44
CA PHE A 410 10.29 11.48 -18.01
C PHE A 410 11.62 10.95 -17.46
N HIS A 411 11.77 11.08 -16.15
CA HIS A 411 13.00 10.73 -15.46
C HIS A 411 12.70 10.13 -14.09
N MET A 412 13.46 9.10 -13.70
CA MET A 412 13.39 8.46 -12.37
C MET A 412 14.80 8.14 -11.89
N GLN A 413 14.99 8.23 -10.58
CA GLN A 413 16.25 7.90 -9.90
C GLN A 413 16.02 6.90 -8.79
N GLY A 414 17.08 6.21 -8.36
CA GLY A 414 17.04 5.31 -7.22
C GLY A 414 16.23 4.04 -7.48
N LEU A 415 16.27 3.50 -8.70
CA LEU A 415 15.66 2.23 -9.01
C LEU A 415 16.50 1.09 -8.46
N HIS A 416 15.90 0.19 -7.68
CA HIS A 416 16.56 -1.04 -7.28
C HIS A 416 16.58 -2.04 -8.43
N PRO A 417 17.60 -2.91 -8.52
CA PRO A 417 17.57 -4.05 -9.42
C PRO A 417 16.35 -4.93 -9.15
N GLY A 418 15.64 -5.34 -10.20
CA GLY A 418 14.42 -6.13 -10.05
C GLY A 418 13.51 -6.09 -11.26
N THR A 419 12.36 -6.74 -11.17
CA THR A 419 11.34 -6.75 -12.23
C THR A 419 10.16 -5.87 -11.86
N TYR A 420 9.77 -5.00 -12.78
CA TYR A 420 8.73 -3.98 -12.58
C TYR A 420 7.64 -4.08 -13.65
N ASP A 421 6.40 -3.99 -13.23
CA ASP A 421 5.28 -3.69 -14.13
C ASP A 421 5.28 -2.18 -14.45
N VAL A 422 5.14 -1.85 -15.74
CA VAL A 422 5.13 -0.47 -16.23
C VAL A 422 3.70 0.01 -16.38
N LEU A 423 3.31 1.01 -15.61
CA LEU A 423 1.97 1.60 -15.59
C LEU A 423 2.01 3.06 -16.02
N VAL A 424 0.96 3.49 -16.72
CA VAL A 424 0.77 4.90 -17.09
C VAL A 424 -0.54 5.40 -16.50
N ASN A 425 -0.44 6.39 -15.64
CA ASN A 425 -1.57 6.92 -14.88
C ASN A 425 -1.89 8.36 -15.29
N ALA A 426 -3.18 8.66 -15.38
CA ALA A 426 -3.72 10.00 -15.56
C ALA A 426 -4.93 10.22 -14.64
N PRO A 427 -5.24 11.45 -14.21
CA PRO A 427 -6.30 11.71 -13.23
C PRO A 427 -7.69 11.20 -13.63
N ASN A 428 -8.05 11.28 -14.93
CA ASN A 428 -9.39 10.96 -15.41
C ASN A 428 -9.41 10.00 -16.62
N THR A 429 -8.25 9.43 -16.96
CA THR A 429 -8.14 8.60 -18.16
C THR A 429 -7.12 7.49 -17.92
N VAL A 430 -7.39 6.31 -18.42
CA VAL A 430 -6.44 5.21 -18.39
C VAL A 430 -5.83 5.04 -19.78
N TYR A 431 -4.52 4.92 -19.78
CA TYR A 431 -3.74 4.63 -20.96
C TYR A 431 -3.20 3.21 -20.89
N ALA A 432 -3.36 2.46 -21.96
CA ALA A 432 -2.73 1.15 -22.08
C ALA A 432 -1.34 1.30 -22.71
N VAL A 433 -0.35 0.63 -22.12
CA VAL A 433 0.97 0.50 -22.71
C VAL A 433 0.92 -0.55 -23.82
N ARG A 434 1.14 -0.12 -25.06
CA ARG A 434 1.11 -0.98 -26.26
C ARG A 434 2.45 -1.59 -26.58
N ARG A 435 3.51 -0.86 -26.31
CA ARG A 435 4.87 -1.29 -26.59
C ARG A 435 5.83 -0.63 -25.61
N ILE A 436 6.73 -1.44 -25.12
CA ILE A 436 7.88 -1.01 -24.34
C ILE A 436 9.12 -1.31 -25.19
N ALA A 437 10.01 -0.33 -25.32
CA ALA A 437 11.35 -0.53 -25.84
C ALA A 437 12.33 0.04 -24.82
N ALA A 438 13.35 -0.71 -24.46
CA ALA A 438 14.33 -0.29 -23.47
C ALA A 438 15.76 -0.56 -23.96
N LYS A 439 16.65 0.35 -23.60
CA LYS A 439 18.10 0.14 -23.61
C LYS A 439 18.56 0.14 -22.15
N GLY A 440 19.43 -0.77 -21.76
CA GLY A 440 19.88 -0.92 -20.37
C GLY A 440 18.95 -1.74 -19.46
N ALA A 441 17.79 -2.17 -19.97
CA ALA A 441 16.88 -3.08 -19.27
C ALA A 441 16.34 -4.17 -20.21
N LYS A 442 15.97 -5.32 -19.65
CA LYS A 442 15.32 -6.41 -20.41
C LYS A 442 13.81 -6.16 -20.39
N VAL A 443 13.19 -6.17 -21.56
CA VAL A 443 11.72 -6.03 -21.69
C VAL A 443 11.10 -7.41 -21.90
N SER A 444 10.02 -7.70 -21.18
CA SER A 444 9.21 -8.89 -21.35
C SER A 444 7.74 -8.52 -21.14
N GLY A 445 6.91 -8.62 -22.20
CA GLY A 445 5.50 -8.23 -22.14
C GLY A 445 5.29 -6.79 -21.66
N SER A 446 4.62 -6.63 -20.51
CA SER A 446 4.38 -5.34 -19.83
C SER A 446 5.43 -5.00 -18.76
N THR A 447 6.48 -5.81 -18.63
CA THR A 447 7.48 -5.66 -17.58
C THR A 447 8.84 -5.24 -18.12
N ILE A 448 9.62 -4.62 -17.23
CA ILE A 448 11.05 -4.39 -17.42
C ILE A 448 11.83 -5.04 -16.28
N THR A 449 12.95 -5.69 -16.61
CA THR A 449 13.91 -6.14 -15.60
C THR A 449 15.10 -5.19 -15.60
N VAL A 450 15.32 -4.56 -14.46
CA VAL A 450 16.31 -3.53 -14.18
C VAL A 450 17.53 -4.16 -13.55
N GLY A 451 18.71 -3.86 -14.07
CA GLY A 451 20.02 -4.18 -13.48
C GLY A 451 20.68 -2.94 -12.89
N SER A 452 22.00 -2.80 -13.09
CA SER A 452 22.79 -1.63 -12.64
C SER A 452 23.05 -0.59 -13.73
N ASP A 453 22.72 -0.90 -14.99
CA ASP A 453 22.98 -0.02 -16.12
C ASP A 453 21.94 1.11 -16.23
N PRO A 454 22.35 2.32 -16.70
CA PRO A 454 21.40 3.37 -17.01
C PRO A 454 20.37 2.93 -18.04
N ILE A 455 19.11 3.34 -17.86
CA ILE A 455 17.98 2.88 -18.65
C ILE A 455 17.46 4.02 -19.53
N ASP A 456 17.27 3.73 -20.82
CA ASP A 456 16.52 4.59 -21.74
C ASP A 456 15.26 3.84 -22.18
N LEU A 457 14.08 4.37 -21.81
CA LEU A 457 12.79 3.71 -21.95
C LEU A 457 11.88 4.46 -22.92
N THR A 458 11.43 3.81 -23.97
CA THR A 458 10.39 4.36 -24.86
C THR A 458 9.08 3.61 -24.65
N LEU A 459 8.03 4.34 -24.24
CA LEU A 459 6.70 3.81 -24.04
C LEU A 459 5.75 4.30 -25.13
N SER A 460 5.15 3.37 -25.89
CA SER A 460 4.04 3.68 -26.78
C SER A 460 2.72 3.38 -26.08
N ILE A 461 1.87 4.38 -25.94
CA ILE A 461 0.60 4.28 -25.24
C ILE A 461 -0.58 4.52 -26.18
N THR A 462 -1.75 4.02 -25.79
CA THR A 462 -3.02 4.30 -26.44
C THR A 462 -4.09 4.64 -25.41
N GLN A 463 -4.95 5.58 -25.75
CA GLN A 463 -6.16 5.89 -24.96
C GLN A 463 -7.32 4.94 -25.34
N SER A 464 -7.18 4.18 -26.41
CA SER A 464 -8.21 3.27 -26.88
C SER A 464 -8.44 2.17 -25.85
N SER A 465 -9.64 2.15 -25.30
CA SER A 465 -10.11 1.13 -24.38
C SER A 465 -11.60 0.92 -24.56
N ALA A 466 -12.06 -0.31 -24.37
CA ALA A 466 -13.47 -0.69 -24.45
C ALA A 466 -14.01 -1.06 -23.06
N THR A 467 -15.31 -0.83 -22.85
CA THR A 467 -16.05 -1.49 -21.77
C THR A 467 -16.57 -2.82 -22.30
N VAL A 468 -16.31 -3.92 -21.59
CA VAL A 468 -16.79 -5.26 -21.91
C VAL A 468 -17.83 -5.67 -20.89
N MET A 469 -19.05 -5.95 -21.34
CA MET A 469 -20.18 -6.33 -20.49
C MET A 469 -20.71 -7.70 -20.90
N GLY A 470 -21.19 -8.46 -19.91
CA GLY A 470 -21.76 -9.77 -20.13
C GLY A 470 -22.51 -10.29 -18.91
N PHE A 471 -22.90 -11.56 -18.98
CA PHE A 471 -23.60 -12.25 -17.91
C PHE A 471 -22.95 -13.57 -17.56
N ALA A 472 -22.81 -13.87 -16.27
CA ALA A 472 -22.43 -15.17 -15.74
C ALA A 472 -23.68 -16.00 -15.40
N LYS A 473 -23.65 -17.29 -15.72
CA LYS A 473 -24.72 -18.25 -15.42
C LYS A 473 -24.19 -19.51 -14.77
N SER A 474 -25.01 -20.13 -13.97
CA SER A 474 -24.79 -21.46 -13.42
C SER A 474 -26.04 -22.31 -13.68
N ASN A 475 -25.87 -23.40 -14.44
CA ASN A 475 -26.99 -24.25 -14.83
C ASN A 475 -28.15 -23.48 -15.48
N GLY A 476 -27.84 -22.53 -16.37
CA GLY A 476 -28.80 -21.72 -17.10
C GLY A 476 -29.48 -20.61 -16.29
N LYS A 477 -29.17 -20.41 -15.02
CA LYS A 477 -29.68 -19.33 -14.16
C LYS A 477 -28.61 -18.25 -13.96
N PRO A 478 -29.00 -16.99 -13.74
CA PRO A 478 -28.04 -15.96 -13.32
C PRO A 478 -27.20 -16.42 -12.14
N ALA A 479 -25.91 -16.14 -12.16
CA ALA A 479 -24.96 -16.51 -11.12
C ALA A 479 -24.37 -15.25 -10.46
N PRO A 480 -25.00 -14.73 -9.38
CA PRO A 480 -24.47 -13.59 -8.64
C PRO A 480 -23.23 -13.97 -7.82
N GLY A 481 -22.35 -13.00 -7.57
CA GLY A 481 -21.19 -13.15 -6.69
C GLY A 481 -20.11 -14.08 -7.23
N VAL A 482 -20.09 -14.36 -8.54
CA VAL A 482 -19.07 -15.21 -9.16
C VAL A 482 -17.88 -14.36 -9.59
N PHE A 483 -16.70 -14.88 -9.39
CA PHE A 483 -15.47 -14.24 -9.85
C PHE A 483 -15.29 -14.39 -11.35
N VAL A 484 -15.22 -13.28 -12.09
CA VAL A 484 -15.10 -13.24 -13.54
C VAL A 484 -13.75 -12.65 -13.93
N LEU A 485 -13.03 -13.30 -14.82
CA LEU A 485 -11.71 -12.87 -15.30
C LEU A 485 -11.70 -12.75 -16.82
N LEU A 486 -11.15 -11.66 -17.30
CA LEU A 486 -10.82 -11.46 -18.70
C LEU A 486 -9.31 -11.61 -18.89
N VAL A 487 -8.88 -12.79 -19.26
CA VAL A 487 -7.48 -13.22 -19.30
C VAL A 487 -6.89 -12.96 -20.68
N PRO A 488 -5.73 -12.29 -20.83
CA PRO A 488 -5.07 -12.16 -22.13
C PRO A 488 -4.87 -13.52 -22.81
N ALA A 489 -5.08 -13.61 -24.13
CA ALA A 489 -5.04 -14.89 -24.85
C ALA A 489 -3.71 -15.65 -24.73
N HIS A 490 -2.62 -14.89 -24.55
CA HIS A 490 -1.27 -15.42 -24.28
C HIS A 490 -0.82 -15.00 -22.88
N PHE A 491 -1.53 -15.49 -21.84
CA PHE A 491 -1.20 -15.17 -20.46
C PHE A 491 0.02 -15.97 -20.01
N ALA A 492 1.08 -15.25 -19.67
CA ALA A 492 2.36 -15.75 -19.17
C ALA A 492 2.78 -14.94 -17.92
N ALA A 493 3.81 -15.38 -17.22
CA ALA A 493 4.27 -14.72 -16.00
C ALA A 493 4.67 -13.24 -16.17
N ASP A 494 5.00 -12.82 -17.39
CA ASP A 494 5.37 -11.45 -17.76
C ASP A 494 4.24 -10.68 -18.47
N SER A 495 3.06 -11.31 -18.62
CA SER A 495 1.89 -10.65 -19.20
C SER A 495 1.24 -9.66 -18.23
N PRO A 496 0.44 -8.69 -18.74
CA PRO A 496 -0.48 -7.93 -17.89
C PRO A 496 -1.39 -8.88 -17.12
N LEU A 497 -1.72 -8.52 -15.90
CA LEU A 497 -2.68 -9.28 -15.10
C LEU A 497 -4.06 -9.30 -15.79
N PRO A 498 -4.85 -10.37 -15.61
CA PRO A 498 -6.23 -10.40 -16.03
C PRO A 498 -7.04 -9.24 -15.46
N GLU A 499 -7.98 -8.71 -16.24
CA GLU A 499 -9.03 -7.84 -15.67
C GLU A 499 -10.00 -8.72 -14.88
N THR A 500 -10.47 -8.19 -13.77
CA THR A 500 -11.27 -8.94 -12.80
C THR A 500 -12.53 -8.19 -12.42
N ASP A 501 -13.62 -8.91 -12.23
CA ASP A 501 -14.87 -8.41 -11.69
C ASP A 501 -15.59 -9.49 -10.88
N GLN A 502 -16.55 -9.11 -10.06
CA GLN A 502 -17.48 -10.01 -9.41
C GLN A 502 -18.88 -9.75 -9.95
N SER A 503 -19.56 -10.81 -10.41
CA SER A 503 -20.89 -10.67 -11.02
C SER A 503 -21.92 -10.09 -10.06
N ASP A 504 -22.75 -9.20 -10.57
CA ASP A 504 -23.84 -8.52 -9.88
C ASP A 504 -25.01 -9.45 -9.53
N SER A 505 -26.00 -8.94 -8.82
CA SER A 505 -27.16 -9.71 -8.35
C SER A 505 -28.00 -10.37 -9.45
N ASP A 506 -27.92 -9.88 -10.68
CA ASP A 506 -28.54 -10.45 -11.88
C ASP A 506 -27.58 -11.31 -12.73
N GLY A 507 -26.36 -11.52 -12.25
CA GLY A 507 -25.28 -12.22 -12.94
C GLY A 507 -24.52 -11.36 -13.94
N SER A 508 -24.84 -10.07 -14.11
CA SER A 508 -24.08 -9.17 -15.00
C SER A 508 -22.68 -8.86 -14.44
N PHE A 509 -21.75 -8.58 -15.33
CA PHE A 509 -20.40 -8.11 -15.00
C PHE A 509 -19.94 -7.05 -16.00
N GLU A 510 -18.95 -6.25 -15.60
CA GLU A 510 -18.41 -5.17 -16.41
C GLU A 510 -16.91 -5.01 -16.21
N PHE A 511 -16.13 -5.11 -17.28
CA PHE A 511 -14.74 -4.70 -17.30
C PHE A 511 -14.63 -3.33 -17.96
N ALA A 512 -14.33 -2.32 -17.19
CA ALA A 512 -14.10 -0.98 -17.71
C ALA A 512 -12.68 -0.85 -18.27
N ARG A 513 -12.53 -0.14 -19.38
CA ARG A 513 -11.23 0.30 -19.91
C ARG A 513 -10.27 -0.82 -20.34
N VAL A 514 -10.80 -1.88 -20.91
CA VAL A 514 -10.01 -3.00 -21.43
C VAL A 514 -9.27 -2.58 -22.70
N PRO A 515 -7.94 -2.81 -22.78
CA PRO A 515 -7.18 -2.53 -24.00
C PRO A 515 -7.61 -3.39 -25.20
N PRO A 516 -7.43 -2.91 -26.44
CA PRO A 516 -7.62 -3.75 -27.63
C PRO A 516 -6.69 -4.97 -27.62
N GLY A 517 -7.25 -6.15 -27.92
CA GLY A 517 -6.50 -7.41 -27.86
C GLY A 517 -7.39 -8.63 -27.96
N GLU A 518 -6.79 -9.79 -27.82
CA GLU A 518 -7.49 -11.08 -27.72
C GLU A 518 -7.45 -11.58 -26.28
N TYR A 519 -8.57 -12.06 -25.79
CA TYR A 519 -8.77 -12.47 -24.40
C TYR A 519 -9.57 -13.78 -24.33
N ASN A 520 -9.46 -14.44 -23.18
CA ASN A 520 -10.32 -15.54 -22.77
C ASN A 520 -11.12 -15.09 -21.55
N LEU A 521 -12.43 -15.10 -21.64
CA LEU A 521 -13.34 -14.84 -20.53
C LEU A 521 -13.62 -16.14 -19.79
N ILE A 522 -13.46 -16.14 -18.47
CA ILE A 522 -13.77 -17.26 -17.58
C ILE A 522 -14.54 -16.76 -16.36
N ALA A 523 -15.41 -17.62 -15.80
CA ALA A 523 -16.14 -17.34 -14.57
C ALA A 523 -15.94 -18.52 -13.60
N ILE A 524 -15.47 -18.27 -12.40
CA ILE A 524 -15.07 -19.30 -11.42
C ILE A 524 -15.82 -19.07 -10.11
N GLN A 525 -16.53 -20.09 -9.63
CA GLN A 525 -17.16 -20.05 -8.30
C GLN A 525 -16.08 -19.98 -7.22
N GLU A 526 -16.22 -19.05 -6.28
CA GLU A 526 -15.23 -18.80 -5.22
C GLU A 526 -13.79 -18.56 -5.73
N GLY A 527 -13.65 -18.05 -6.96
CA GLY A 527 -12.36 -17.90 -7.64
C GLY A 527 -11.43 -16.86 -7.03
N TRP A 528 -11.92 -15.93 -6.19
CA TRP A 528 -11.12 -14.90 -5.51
C TRP A 528 -10.06 -15.47 -4.55
N THR A 529 -10.20 -16.73 -4.11
CA THR A 529 -9.23 -17.42 -3.24
C THR A 529 -8.20 -18.24 -4.03
N LEU A 530 -8.17 -18.15 -5.36
CA LEU A 530 -7.17 -18.78 -6.22
C LEU A 530 -5.96 -17.85 -6.43
N ASP A 531 -4.80 -18.44 -6.62
CA ASP A 531 -3.62 -17.71 -7.12
C ASP A 531 -3.72 -17.41 -8.63
N TRP A 532 -4.80 -16.72 -9.01
CA TRP A 532 -5.14 -16.44 -10.41
C TRP A 532 -4.13 -15.52 -11.12
N GLY A 533 -3.25 -14.86 -10.41
CA GLY A 533 -2.11 -14.14 -10.97
C GLY A 533 -1.03 -15.06 -11.55
N ARG A 534 -1.12 -16.36 -11.32
CA ARG A 534 -0.20 -17.37 -11.83
C ARG A 534 -0.79 -18.09 -13.06
N PRO A 535 -0.10 -18.05 -14.22
CA PRO A 535 -0.61 -18.69 -15.43
C PRO A 535 -0.95 -20.17 -15.27
N GLU A 536 -0.15 -20.92 -14.54
CA GLU A 536 -0.35 -22.35 -14.29
C GLU A 536 -1.68 -22.66 -13.56
N VAL A 537 -2.15 -21.76 -12.72
CA VAL A 537 -3.43 -21.90 -12.01
C VAL A 537 -4.60 -21.72 -12.97
N LEU A 538 -4.54 -20.74 -13.87
CA LEU A 538 -5.62 -20.45 -14.81
C LEU A 538 -5.70 -21.40 -16.00
N ASN A 539 -4.61 -22.08 -16.39
CA ASN A 539 -4.55 -22.95 -17.56
C ASN A 539 -5.67 -24.01 -17.59
N GLY A 540 -6.05 -24.54 -16.40
CA GLY A 540 -7.14 -25.52 -16.30
C GLY A 540 -8.53 -24.95 -16.66
N TYR A 541 -8.74 -23.66 -16.48
CA TYR A 541 -10.01 -22.96 -16.70
C TYR A 541 -10.12 -22.40 -18.13
N LEU A 542 -8.98 -22.03 -18.75
CA LEU A 542 -8.95 -21.38 -20.07
C LEU A 542 -9.52 -22.27 -21.18
N ALA A 543 -9.40 -23.59 -21.08
CA ALA A 543 -9.93 -24.54 -22.07
C ALA A 543 -11.46 -24.46 -22.24
N LYS A 544 -12.18 -24.02 -21.19
CA LYS A 544 -13.64 -23.83 -21.18
C LYS A 544 -14.03 -22.36 -21.26
N GLY A 545 -13.06 -21.46 -21.44
CA GLY A 545 -13.28 -20.02 -21.54
C GLY A 545 -13.88 -19.62 -22.89
N GLN A 546 -14.55 -18.48 -22.90
CA GLN A 546 -15.09 -17.85 -24.12
C GLN A 546 -14.05 -16.88 -24.69
N ARG A 547 -13.75 -16.99 -25.99
CA ARG A 547 -12.85 -16.02 -26.64
C ARG A 547 -13.55 -14.69 -26.88
N VAL A 548 -12.83 -13.61 -26.56
CA VAL A 548 -13.27 -12.23 -26.72
C VAL A 548 -12.19 -11.45 -27.48
N THR A 549 -12.57 -10.83 -28.59
CA THR A 549 -11.67 -9.97 -29.39
C THR A 549 -12.11 -8.53 -29.27
N ILE A 550 -11.22 -7.65 -28.84
CA ILE A 550 -11.46 -6.21 -28.69
C ILE A 550 -10.71 -5.48 -29.80
N ALA A 551 -11.47 -4.91 -30.73
CA ALA A 551 -10.89 -4.12 -31.83
C ALA A 551 -10.36 -2.78 -31.34
N ALA A 552 -9.38 -2.20 -32.05
CA ALA A 552 -8.70 -0.95 -31.65
C ALA A 552 -9.63 0.27 -31.49
N GLN A 553 -10.81 0.25 -32.14
CA GLN A 553 -11.77 1.37 -32.09
C GLN A 553 -13.04 1.03 -31.31
N ALA A 554 -13.12 -0.17 -30.71
CA ALA A 554 -14.26 -0.56 -29.91
C ALA A 554 -14.37 0.33 -28.67
N LYS A 555 -15.58 0.80 -28.38
CA LYS A 555 -15.88 1.56 -27.15
C LYS A 555 -16.64 0.70 -26.13
N GLU A 556 -17.50 -0.16 -26.64
CA GLU A 556 -18.38 -1.02 -25.85
C GLU A 556 -18.58 -2.36 -26.55
N ILE A 557 -18.49 -3.43 -25.79
CA ILE A 557 -18.70 -4.80 -26.24
C ILE A 557 -19.70 -5.46 -25.30
N ASN A 558 -20.90 -5.72 -25.84
CA ASN A 558 -21.93 -6.49 -25.16
C ASN A 558 -21.85 -7.94 -25.61
N LEU A 559 -21.42 -8.83 -24.73
CA LEU A 559 -21.34 -10.26 -25.00
C LEU A 559 -22.73 -10.86 -25.08
N LYS A 560 -23.04 -11.52 -26.23
CA LYS A 560 -24.37 -12.08 -26.47
C LYS A 560 -24.62 -13.36 -25.70
N ASP A 561 -23.60 -14.19 -25.60
CA ASP A 561 -23.69 -15.49 -24.95
C ASP A 561 -23.17 -15.36 -23.50
N PRO A 562 -23.99 -15.74 -22.51
CA PRO A 562 -23.56 -15.75 -21.13
C PRO A 562 -22.46 -16.79 -20.90
N ILE A 563 -21.48 -16.45 -20.02
CA ILE A 563 -20.44 -17.38 -19.62
C ILE A 563 -20.98 -18.35 -18.56
N GLU A 564 -20.76 -19.64 -18.74
CA GLU A 564 -21.10 -20.66 -17.73
C GLU A 564 -20.02 -20.72 -16.67
N THR A 565 -20.42 -20.81 -15.40
CA THR A 565 -19.50 -20.87 -14.28
C THR A 565 -18.78 -22.20 -14.19
N GLN A 566 -17.53 -22.17 -13.78
CA GLN A 566 -16.71 -23.35 -13.49
C GLN A 566 -16.52 -23.49 -11.97
N PRO A 567 -16.51 -24.70 -11.41
CA PRO A 567 -16.17 -24.90 -10.02
C PRO A 567 -14.68 -24.56 -9.80
N LYS A 568 -14.37 -24.15 -8.56
CA LYS A 568 -13.00 -23.94 -8.09
C LYS A 568 -12.18 -25.22 -8.12
#